data_2c8fda53d070df463367054b20f6436b
#
_entry.id   2c8fda53d070df463367054b20f6436b
#
_cell.length_a   1.000
_cell.length_b   1.000
_cell.length_c   1.000
_cell.angle_alpha   90.00
_cell.angle_beta   90.00
_cell.angle_gamma   90.00
#
_symmetry.space_group_name_H-M   'P 1'
#
loop_
_entity.id
_entity.type
_entity.pdbx_description
1 polymer ?
#
loop_
_entity_poly.entity_id
_entity_poly.type
_entity_poly.pdbx_seq_one_letter_code
_entity_poly.pdbx_strand_id
1 'polypeptide(L)'
;TILRRQRQMCIRDSFLTEQWFVDAKKLAIKAKKIVKTKKTNFFPTNWSKTYFQWMNNIEPWCISRQLWWGHQIPAWYGPDQKIFVAINENDAIKQAKKYYKKDVKLTRDPDVLDTWFSSGLWPFATLGWPDKKDYVKKFYPTTVLVTGFDIIFFWVARMIMFGMEFLNKEPFKDIYVHALVRDEKGQKMSKSKGNVIDPLDLIEKYSADALRFTLLSMASPGTDVKLSEDRVKGYRNFLNKLWNANNFLITNKCDFNKTDKTPKTTLNINKWIYSEL
;
A
#
# COMPACT_ATOMS: atom_id res chain seq x y z
N THR A 1 23.54 -29.68 -12.42
CA THR A 1 23.59 -30.63 -11.28
C THR A 1 23.86 -29.89 -9.94
N ILE A 2 24.73 -28.89 -9.93
CA ILE A 2 25.09 -28.09 -8.73
C ILE A 2 23.89 -27.23 -8.28
N LEU A 3 23.18 -26.58 -9.20
CA LEU A 3 21.98 -25.76 -8.90
C LEU A 3 20.82 -26.61 -8.34
N ARG A 4 20.69 -27.87 -8.73
CA ARG A 4 19.72 -28.81 -8.16
C ARG A 4 20.08 -29.22 -6.73
N ARG A 5 21.37 -29.43 -6.44
CA ARG A 5 21.87 -29.73 -5.09
C ARG A 5 21.70 -28.54 -4.15
N GLN A 6 22.01 -27.32 -4.60
CA GLN A 6 21.80 -26.11 -3.80
C GLN A 6 20.31 -25.87 -3.48
N ARG A 7 19.41 -26.07 -4.47
CA ARG A 7 17.95 -25.97 -4.19
C ARG A 7 17.47 -27.08 -3.24
N GLN A 8 18.01 -28.28 -3.34
CA GLN A 8 17.69 -29.36 -2.40
C GLN A 8 18.26 -29.11 -1.00
N MET A 9 19.45 -28.51 -0.89
CA MET A 9 20.02 -28.10 0.40
C MET A 9 19.11 -27.05 1.08
N CYS A 10 18.73 -25.98 0.40
CA CYS A 10 17.84 -24.95 0.97
C CYS A 10 16.48 -25.47 1.44
N ILE A 11 15.98 -26.57 0.86
CA ILE A 11 14.71 -27.19 1.29
C ILE A 11 14.92 -28.16 2.46
N ARG A 12 16.12 -28.70 2.65
CA ARG A 12 16.44 -29.70 3.68
C ARG A 12 17.05 -29.14 4.95
N ASP A 13 17.54 -27.92 4.92
CA ASP A 13 18.19 -27.25 6.05
C ASP A 13 17.19 -26.48 6.91
N SER A 14 16.02 -27.07 7.15
CA SER A 14 15.05 -26.54 8.14
C SER A 14 15.46 -27.04 9.53
N PHE A 15 15.63 -26.11 10.47
CA PHE A 15 15.84 -26.42 11.88
C PHE A 15 14.80 -25.71 12.73
N LEU A 16 14.46 -26.29 13.87
CA LEU A 16 13.57 -25.70 14.81
C LEU A 16 14.29 -24.59 15.58
N THR A 17 13.69 -23.41 15.58
CA THR A 17 14.16 -22.28 16.37
C THR A 17 12.98 -21.54 16.97
N GLU A 18 13.21 -20.92 18.12
CA GLU A 18 12.21 -20.06 18.73
C GLU A 18 12.01 -18.80 17.91
N GLN A 19 10.74 -18.43 17.70
CA GLN A 19 10.36 -17.27 16.90
C GLN A 19 9.27 -16.47 17.61
N TRP A 20 9.23 -15.18 17.31
CA TRP A 20 8.18 -14.32 17.79
C TRP A 20 6.95 -14.39 16.89
N PHE A 21 5.79 -14.64 17.51
CA PHE A 21 4.51 -14.69 16.80
C PHE A 21 3.52 -13.69 17.38
N VAL A 22 2.74 -13.07 16.49
CA VAL A 22 1.56 -12.30 16.84
C VAL A 22 0.34 -13.22 16.74
N ASP A 23 -0.54 -13.18 17.74
CA ASP A 23 -1.86 -13.81 17.67
C ASP A 23 -2.78 -13.01 16.75
N ALA A 24 -2.57 -13.22 15.44
CA ALA A 24 -3.30 -12.52 14.41
C ALA A 24 -4.80 -12.87 14.39
N LYS A 25 -5.18 -14.08 14.88
CA LYS A 25 -6.60 -14.49 14.98
C LYS A 25 -7.36 -13.56 15.92
N LYS A 26 -6.76 -13.22 17.06
CA LYS A 26 -7.35 -12.29 18.03
C LYS A 26 -7.50 -10.88 17.45
N LEU A 27 -6.46 -10.36 16.80
CA LEU A 27 -6.48 -9.04 16.17
C LEU A 27 -7.49 -8.94 15.01
N ALA A 28 -7.67 -10.02 14.26
CA ALA A 28 -8.60 -10.10 13.15
C ALA A 28 -10.07 -9.91 13.54
N ILE A 29 -10.44 -10.19 14.78
CA ILE A 29 -11.84 -10.09 15.24
C ILE A 29 -12.36 -8.66 15.07
N LYS A 30 -11.64 -7.69 15.65
CA LYS A 30 -12.00 -6.26 15.56
C LYS A 30 -11.89 -5.76 14.12
N ALA A 31 -10.84 -6.17 13.40
CA ALA A 31 -10.58 -5.76 12.02
C ALA A 31 -11.66 -6.24 11.04
N LYS A 32 -12.15 -7.48 11.19
CA LYS A 32 -13.30 -7.98 10.39
C LYS A 32 -14.59 -7.21 10.69
N LYS A 33 -14.82 -6.87 11.97
CA LYS A 33 -16.05 -6.18 12.40
C LYS A 33 -16.20 -4.83 11.70
N ILE A 34 -15.14 -4.01 11.60
CA ILE A 34 -15.24 -2.67 11.00
C ILE A 34 -15.51 -2.70 9.50
N VAL A 35 -15.00 -3.69 8.78
CA VAL A 35 -15.31 -3.88 7.35
C VAL A 35 -16.73 -4.42 7.17
N LYS A 36 -17.16 -5.38 8.02
CA LYS A 36 -18.52 -5.91 8.01
C LYS A 36 -19.58 -4.83 8.29
N THR A 37 -19.28 -3.91 9.20
CA THR A 37 -20.18 -2.79 9.56
C THR A 37 -20.02 -1.56 8.66
N LYS A 38 -19.26 -1.67 7.55
CA LYS A 38 -19.04 -0.59 6.57
C LYS A 38 -18.42 0.69 7.15
N LYS A 39 -17.72 0.61 8.28
CA LYS A 39 -16.89 1.72 8.77
C LYS A 39 -15.65 1.91 7.90
N THR A 40 -15.18 0.81 7.30
CA THR A 40 -14.15 0.82 6.26
C THR A 40 -14.69 0.09 5.04
N ASN A 41 -14.60 0.69 3.86
CA ASN A 41 -15.14 0.16 2.60
C ASN A 41 -14.01 -0.12 1.61
N PHE A 42 -14.20 -1.12 0.75
CA PHE A 42 -13.31 -1.41 -0.36
C PHE A 42 -13.92 -0.95 -1.69
N PHE A 43 -13.12 -0.34 -2.53
CA PHE A 43 -13.47 0.05 -3.89
C PHE A 43 -12.43 -0.49 -4.89
N PRO A 44 -12.84 -1.34 -5.86
CA PRO A 44 -14.16 -1.97 -6.02
C PRO A 44 -14.53 -2.91 -4.86
N THR A 45 -15.82 -3.08 -4.62
CA THR A 45 -16.37 -3.82 -3.47
C THR A 45 -16.04 -5.32 -3.46
N ASN A 46 -15.72 -5.91 -4.62
CA ASN A 46 -15.30 -7.31 -4.74
C ASN A 46 -14.06 -7.64 -3.89
N TRP A 47 -13.16 -6.69 -3.67
CA TRP A 47 -11.96 -6.88 -2.86
C TRP A 47 -12.26 -7.10 -1.37
N SER A 48 -13.43 -6.71 -0.90
CA SER A 48 -13.87 -7.07 0.45
C SER A 48 -14.01 -8.59 0.64
N LYS A 49 -14.41 -9.33 -0.41
CA LYS A 49 -14.48 -10.80 -0.37
C LYS A 49 -13.10 -11.41 -0.18
N THR A 50 -12.11 -10.92 -0.93
CA THR A 50 -10.70 -11.35 -0.80
C THR A 50 -10.15 -11.05 0.60
N TYR A 51 -10.43 -9.84 1.12
CA TYR A 51 -10.07 -9.48 2.49
C TYR A 51 -10.65 -10.46 3.52
N PHE A 52 -11.96 -10.77 3.45
CA PHE A 52 -12.60 -11.71 4.37
C PHE A 52 -12.09 -13.14 4.22
N GLN A 53 -11.78 -13.58 3.00
CA GLN A 53 -11.21 -14.90 2.76
C GLN A 53 -9.88 -15.06 3.53
N TRP A 54 -8.99 -14.08 3.43
CA TRP A 54 -7.72 -14.08 4.17
C TRP A 54 -7.92 -13.95 5.67
N MET A 55 -8.78 -13.03 6.11
CA MET A 55 -8.98 -12.74 7.53
C MET A 55 -9.74 -13.85 8.29
N ASN A 56 -10.50 -14.67 7.60
CA ASN A 56 -11.18 -15.82 8.22
C ASN A 56 -10.24 -17.02 8.42
N ASN A 57 -9.24 -17.14 7.56
CA ASN A 57 -8.26 -18.21 7.58
C ASN A 57 -6.88 -17.73 8.06
N ILE A 58 -6.85 -16.62 8.81
CA ILE A 58 -5.59 -16.06 9.26
C ILE A 58 -4.90 -16.94 10.30
N GLU A 59 -3.63 -17.22 10.07
CA GLU A 59 -2.78 -17.97 10.98
C GLU A 59 -1.88 -17.05 11.83
N PRO A 60 -1.28 -17.55 12.93
CA PRO A 60 -0.32 -16.79 13.71
C PRO A 60 0.79 -16.23 12.82
N TRP A 61 1.10 -14.96 13.01
CA TRP A 61 2.06 -14.27 12.18
C TRP A 61 3.44 -14.24 12.82
N CYS A 62 4.41 -14.94 12.23
CA CYS A 62 5.79 -14.85 12.63
C CYS A 62 6.36 -13.47 12.27
N ILE A 63 6.84 -12.74 13.27
CA ILE A 63 7.34 -11.37 13.13
C ILE A 63 8.84 -11.23 13.31
N SER A 64 9.55 -12.26 13.71
CA SER A 64 11.00 -12.26 13.81
C SER A 64 11.69 -12.65 12.51
N ARG A 65 12.81 -12.02 12.21
CA ARG A 65 13.64 -12.26 11.02
C ARG A 65 15.10 -12.30 11.42
N GLN A 66 15.84 -13.28 10.91
CA GLN A 66 17.27 -13.44 11.10
C GLN A 66 18.03 -12.65 10.03
N LEU A 67 17.96 -11.32 10.11
CA LEU A 67 18.59 -10.39 9.18
C LEU A 67 19.60 -9.51 9.92
N TRP A 68 20.64 -9.11 9.24
CA TRP A 68 21.67 -8.21 9.80
C TRP A 68 21.20 -6.76 9.92
N TRP A 69 20.17 -6.40 9.18
CA TRP A 69 19.63 -5.04 9.14
C TRP A 69 18.13 -5.04 9.42
N GLY A 70 17.68 -4.13 10.26
CA GLY A 70 16.28 -3.93 10.59
C GLY A 70 16.07 -3.37 11.99
N HIS A 71 14.81 -3.30 12.41
CA HIS A 71 14.43 -2.92 13.78
C HIS A 71 14.58 -4.12 14.70
N GLN A 72 15.64 -4.14 15.48
CA GLN A 72 15.90 -5.23 16.43
C GLN A 72 14.78 -5.34 17.46
N ILE A 73 14.37 -6.57 17.74
CA ILE A 73 13.29 -6.86 18.68
C ILE A 73 13.66 -6.30 20.07
N PRO A 74 12.77 -5.50 20.70
CA PRO A 74 13.05 -4.85 21.98
C PRO A 74 12.78 -5.80 23.16
N ALA A 75 13.45 -6.96 23.14
CA ALA A 75 13.36 -7.98 24.17
C ALA A 75 14.74 -8.38 24.68
N TRP A 76 14.83 -8.69 25.96
CA TRP A 76 16.06 -9.12 26.63
C TRP A 76 15.80 -10.36 27.45
N TYR A 77 16.72 -11.30 27.43
CA TYR A 77 16.64 -12.59 28.12
C TYR A 77 17.51 -12.56 29.38
N GLY A 78 16.92 -13.00 30.48
CA GLY A 78 17.61 -13.25 31.73
C GLY A 78 18.32 -14.62 31.72
N PRO A 79 19.05 -14.94 32.83
CA PRO A 79 19.79 -16.21 32.93
C PRO A 79 18.91 -17.48 32.84
N ASP A 80 17.65 -17.36 33.23
CA ASP A 80 16.64 -18.43 33.20
C ASP A 80 15.72 -18.34 31.98
N GLN A 81 16.14 -17.64 30.93
CA GLN A 81 15.36 -17.34 29.73
C GLN A 81 14.10 -16.49 29.97
N LYS A 82 13.99 -15.87 31.15
CA LYS A 82 12.90 -14.90 31.40
C LYS A 82 13.02 -13.71 30.47
N ILE A 83 11.91 -13.39 29.78
CA ILE A 83 11.86 -12.31 28.80
C ILE A 83 11.45 -10.98 29.47
N PHE A 84 12.19 -9.93 29.17
CA PHE A 84 11.92 -8.54 29.55
C PHE A 84 11.75 -7.71 28.27
N VAL A 85 10.57 -7.17 28.05
CA VAL A 85 10.30 -6.28 26.92
C VAL A 85 10.37 -4.84 27.40
N ALA A 86 11.20 -4.02 26.76
CA ALA A 86 11.43 -2.64 27.17
C ALA A 86 11.76 -1.76 25.95
N ILE A 87 11.66 -0.43 26.12
CA ILE A 87 12.02 0.53 25.07
C ILE A 87 13.55 0.56 24.87
N ASN A 88 14.30 0.39 25.95
CA ASN A 88 15.78 0.42 25.93
C ASN A 88 16.36 -0.55 26.97
N GLU A 89 17.65 -0.80 26.90
CA GLU A 89 18.36 -1.73 27.77
C GLU A 89 18.29 -1.35 29.25
N ASN A 90 18.39 -0.06 29.56
CA ASN A 90 18.33 0.43 30.93
C ASN A 90 16.99 0.08 31.60
N ASP A 91 15.90 0.19 30.88
CA ASP A 91 14.57 -0.17 31.40
C ASP A 91 14.41 -1.68 31.52
N ALA A 92 14.99 -2.47 30.60
CA ALA A 92 15.06 -3.92 30.75
C ALA A 92 15.84 -4.33 32.01
N ILE A 93 17.00 -3.70 32.27
CA ILE A 93 17.82 -3.94 33.48
C ILE A 93 17.02 -3.61 34.75
N LYS A 94 16.30 -2.49 34.78
CA LYS A 94 15.44 -2.14 35.92
C LYS A 94 14.34 -3.19 36.16
N GLN A 95 13.69 -3.68 35.12
CA GLN A 95 12.69 -4.73 35.21
C GLN A 95 13.32 -6.03 35.76
N ALA A 96 14.47 -6.43 35.23
CA ALA A 96 15.19 -7.62 35.68
C ALA A 96 15.64 -7.50 37.14
N LYS A 97 16.20 -6.36 37.56
CA LYS A 97 16.59 -6.09 38.95
C LYS A 97 15.39 -6.20 39.91
N LYS A 98 14.22 -5.70 39.51
CA LYS A 98 12.98 -5.84 40.29
C LYS A 98 12.54 -7.29 40.42
N TYR A 99 12.71 -8.08 39.35
CA TYR A 99 12.30 -9.50 39.33
C TYR A 99 13.29 -10.38 40.14
N TYR A 100 14.59 -10.31 39.81
CA TYR A 100 15.63 -11.15 40.42
C TYR A 100 16.11 -10.67 41.79
N LYS A 101 15.76 -9.45 42.19
CA LYS A 101 16.25 -8.79 43.43
C LYS A 101 17.79 -8.64 43.49
N LYS A 102 18.47 -8.78 42.36
CA LYS A 102 19.92 -8.64 42.21
C LYS A 102 20.22 -8.18 40.79
N ASP A 103 21.44 -7.70 40.57
CA ASP A 103 21.90 -7.38 39.22
C ASP A 103 22.21 -8.67 38.44
N VAL A 104 21.71 -8.75 37.21
CA VAL A 104 21.91 -9.90 36.30
C VAL A 104 22.29 -9.38 34.92
N LYS A 105 23.09 -10.17 34.21
CA LYS A 105 23.40 -9.89 32.80
C LYS A 105 22.21 -10.27 31.93
N LEU A 106 21.81 -9.36 31.06
CA LEU A 106 20.77 -9.62 30.08
C LEU A 106 21.39 -9.78 28.69
N THR A 107 20.76 -10.61 27.87
CA THR A 107 21.12 -10.80 26.45
C THR A 107 19.96 -10.30 25.61
N ARG A 108 20.23 -9.36 24.71
CA ARG A 108 19.22 -8.83 23.79
C ARG A 108 18.91 -9.85 22.71
N ASP A 109 17.65 -9.90 22.28
CA ASP A 109 17.21 -10.70 21.15
C ASP A 109 17.98 -10.28 19.87
N PRO A 110 18.62 -11.24 19.14
CA PRO A 110 19.40 -10.90 17.95
C PRO A 110 18.53 -10.62 16.72
N ASP A 111 17.28 -11.06 16.72
CA ASP A 111 16.38 -10.96 15.58
C ASP A 111 15.86 -9.53 15.37
N VAL A 112 15.41 -9.25 14.15
CA VAL A 112 14.75 -8.01 13.78
C VAL A 112 13.29 -8.26 13.45
N LEU A 113 12.47 -7.20 13.55
CA LEU A 113 11.07 -7.26 13.22
C LEU A 113 10.84 -7.38 11.70
N ASP A 114 9.84 -8.14 11.32
CA ASP A 114 9.31 -8.17 9.96
C ASP A 114 8.97 -6.75 9.49
N THR A 115 9.38 -6.41 8.27
CA THR A 115 9.11 -5.11 7.64
C THR A 115 7.60 -4.77 7.66
N TRP A 116 6.76 -5.77 7.46
CA TRP A 116 5.30 -5.58 7.50
C TRP A 116 4.75 -5.27 8.89
N PHE A 117 5.48 -5.61 9.95
CA PHE A 117 5.12 -5.19 11.30
C PHE A 117 5.26 -3.68 11.46
N SER A 118 6.42 -3.13 11.10
CA SER A 118 6.67 -1.70 11.14
C SER A 118 5.74 -0.94 10.19
N SER A 119 5.54 -1.45 8.97
CA SER A 119 4.66 -0.86 7.96
C SER A 119 3.18 -0.84 8.40
N GLY A 120 2.77 -1.79 9.23
CA GLY A 120 1.42 -1.83 9.79
C GLY A 120 1.11 -0.67 10.75
N LEU A 121 2.14 -0.05 11.31
CA LEU A 121 2.02 1.12 12.18
C LEU A 121 1.92 2.46 11.42
N TRP A 122 2.17 2.44 10.11
CA TRP A 122 2.30 3.63 9.27
C TRP A 122 1.18 4.67 9.45
N PRO A 123 -0.12 4.31 9.52
CA PRO A 123 -1.20 5.30 9.53
C PRO A 123 -1.17 6.26 10.73
N PHE A 124 -0.53 5.88 11.81
CA PHE A 124 -0.48 6.68 13.03
C PHE A 124 0.95 6.95 13.54
N ALA A 125 1.91 6.07 13.27
CA ALA A 125 3.30 6.31 13.66
C ALA A 125 3.91 7.51 12.94
N THR A 126 3.61 7.69 11.65
CA THR A 126 4.05 8.86 10.88
C THR A 126 3.43 10.18 11.35
N LEU A 127 2.33 10.11 12.09
CA LEU A 127 1.69 11.27 12.73
C LEU A 127 2.23 11.55 14.14
N GLY A 128 3.29 10.85 14.53
CA GLY A 128 4.00 11.07 15.80
C GLY A 128 3.52 10.23 16.98
N TRP A 129 2.61 9.23 16.75
CA TRP A 129 2.25 8.28 17.80
C TRP A 129 3.46 7.42 18.20
N PRO A 130 3.66 7.07 19.48
CA PRO A 130 2.77 7.34 20.62
C PRO A 130 3.01 8.69 21.32
N ASP A 131 4.11 9.38 21.06
CA ASP A 131 4.57 10.53 21.86
C ASP A 131 3.81 11.82 21.53
N LYS A 132 3.60 12.11 20.24
CA LYS A 132 2.91 13.31 19.75
C LYS A 132 1.53 12.95 19.24
N LYS A 133 0.48 13.41 19.93
CA LYS A 133 -0.90 13.01 19.62
C LYS A 133 -1.69 14.04 18.80
N ASP A 134 -1.17 15.25 18.59
CA ASP A 134 -1.94 16.33 17.96
C ASP A 134 -2.26 16.07 16.50
N TYR A 135 -1.29 15.57 15.72
CA TYR A 135 -1.54 15.17 14.33
C TYR A 135 -2.40 13.92 14.23
N VAL A 136 -2.24 12.97 15.17
CA VAL A 136 -3.12 11.80 15.22
C VAL A 136 -4.57 12.24 15.46
N LYS A 137 -4.83 13.14 16.41
CA LYS A 137 -6.18 13.67 16.67
C LYS A 137 -6.77 14.38 15.45
N LYS A 138 -5.94 15.09 14.67
CA LYS A 138 -6.38 15.90 13.53
C LYS A 138 -6.56 15.09 12.25
N PHE A 139 -5.67 14.13 11.97
CA PHE A 139 -5.57 13.48 10.66
C PHE A 139 -5.91 11.99 10.67
N TYR A 140 -6.11 11.37 11.83
CA TYR A 140 -6.52 9.97 11.94
C TYR A 140 -7.99 9.86 12.36
N PRO A 141 -8.82 9.05 11.66
CA PRO A 141 -8.52 8.25 10.49
C PRO A 141 -8.33 9.10 9.23
N THR A 142 -7.57 8.56 8.26
CA THR A 142 -7.51 9.15 6.93
C THR A 142 -8.77 8.81 6.12
N THR A 143 -9.09 9.63 5.11
CA THR A 143 -10.31 9.42 4.32
C THR A 143 -10.15 8.25 3.36
N VAL A 144 -9.08 8.23 2.58
CA VAL A 144 -8.84 7.22 1.53
C VAL A 144 -7.42 6.66 1.63
N LEU A 145 -7.31 5.33 1.57
CA LEU A 145 -6.06 4.63 1.26
C LEU A 145 -6.12 4.16 -0.19
N VAL A 146 -5.09 4.49 -0.99
CA VAL A 146 -4.90 3.94 -2.34
C VAL A 146 -3.83 2.85 -2.29
N THR A 147 -4.13 1.67 -2.81
CA THR A 147 -3.25 0.50 -2.71
C THR A 147 -3.42 -0.47 -3.88
N GLY A 148 -2.44 -1.36 -4.09
CA GLY A 148 -2.55 -2.51 -4.96
C GLY A 148 -3.29 -3.68 -4.28
N PHE A 149 -3.87 -4.56 -5.07
CA PHE A 149 -4.56 -5.74 -4.53
C PHE A 149 -3.60 -6.76 -3.90
N ASP A 150 -2.37 -6.81 -4.37
CA ASP A 150 -1.35 -7.77 -3.95
C ASP A 150 -0.86 -7.56 -2.51
N ILE A 151 -1.09 -6.39 -1.94
CA ILE A 151 -0.72 -6.06 -0.55
C ILE A 151 -1.93 -5.83 0.37
N ILE A 152 -3.14 -6.19 -0.04
CA ILE A 152 -4.33 -6.10 0.82
C ILE A 152 -4.10 -6.87 2.12
N PHE A 153 -3.61 -8.10 2.05
CA PHE A 153 -3.33 -8.91 3.23
C PHE A 153 -2.09 -8.44 3.99
N PHE A 154 -0.99 -8.24 3.26
CA PHE A 154 0.30 -7.96 3.91
C PHE A 154 0.39 -6.58 4.54
N TRP A 155 -0.34 -5.61 4.03
CA TRP A 155 -0.27 -4.23 4.49
C TRP A 155 -1.61 -3.69 5.00
N VAL A 156 -2.65 -3.70 4.18
CA VAL A 156 -3.95 -3.10 4.53
C VAL A 156 -4.57 -3.77 5.75
N ALA A 157 -4.66 -5.11 5.74
CA ALA A 157 -5.22 -5.86 6.87
C ALA A 157 -4.44 -5.64 8.16
N ARG A 158 -3.11 -5.55 8.08
CA ARG A 158 -2.24 -5.31 9.23
C ARG A 158 -2.40 -3.90 9.79
N MET A 159 -2.50 -2.87 8.93
CA MET A 159 -2.81 -1.51 9.36
C MET A 159 -4.17 -1.43 10.06
N ILE A 160 -5.18 -2.13 9.55
CA ILE A 160 -6.49 -2.20 10.18
C ILE A 160 -6.41 -2.89 11.55
N MET A 161 -5.73 -4.03 11.64
CA MET A 161 -5.54 -4.75 12.90
C MET A 161 -4.87 -3.86 13.96
N PHE A 162 -3.78 -3.20 13.59
CA PHE A 162 -3.03 -2.33 14.51
C PHE A 162 -3.79 -1.04 14.87
N GLY A 163 -4.47 -0.43 13.92
CA GLY A 163 -5.33 0.73 14.20
C GLY A 163 -6.42 0.39 15.23
N MET A 164 -7.05 -0.78 15.08
CA MET A 164 -8.06 -1.26 16.02
C MET A 164 -7.49 -1.71 17.36
N GLU A 165 -6.26 -2.21 17.40
CA GLU A 165 -5.64 -2.63 18.66
C GLU A 165 -5.09 -1.45 19.46
N PHE A 166 -4.34 -0.56 18.84
CA PHE A 166 -3.63 0.51 19.52
C PHE A 166 -4.47 1.78 19.72
N LEU A 167 -5.34 2.10 18.76
CA LEU A 167 -6.15 3.34 18.79
C LEU A 167 -7.66 3.09 18.92
N ASN A 168 -8.08 1.82 18.88
CA ASN A 168 -9.49 1.41 18.89
C ASN A 168 -10.36 2.14 17.84
N LYS A 169 -9.76 2.50 16.71
CA LYS A 169 -10.39 3.27 15.62
C LYS A 169 -9.84 2.79 14.28
N GLU A 170 -10.72 2.75 13.26
CA GLU A 170 -10.34 2.41 11.90
C GLU A 170 -9.28 3.37 11.35
N PRO A 171 -8.24 2.89 10.62
CA PRO A 171 -7.24 3.78 10.02
C PRO A 171 -7.73 4.52 8.78
N PHE A 172 -8.68 3.96 8.03
CA PHE A 172 -9.19 4.50 6.78
C PHE A 172 -10.71 4.33 6.70
N LYS A 173 -11.40 5.30 6.09
CA LYS A 173 -12.81 5.15 5.74
C LYS A 173 -12.97 4.30 4.47
N ASP A 174 -12.19 4.63 3.45
CA ASP A 174 -12.28 4.00 2.14
C ASP A 174 -10.91 3.47 1.69
N ILE A 175 -10.91 2.31 1.08
CA ILE A 175 -9.73 1.65 0.51
C ILE A 175 -9.95 1.50 -0.98
N TYR A 176 -9.25 2.30 -1.77
CA TYR A 176 -9.28 2.22 -3.22
C TYR A 176 -8.17 1.29 -3.72
N VAL A 177 -8.59 0.19 -4.34
CA VAL A 177 -7.67 -0.80 -4.89
C VAL A 177 -7.48 -0.54 -6.36
N HIS A 178 -6.31 0.00 -6.72
CA HIS A 178 -5.98 0.36 -8.10
C HIS A 178 -5.53 -0.85 -8.93
N ALA A 179 -5.60 -0.70 -10.24
CA ALA A 179 -5.05 -1.66 -11.19
C ALA A 179 -3.52 -1.70 -11.12
N LEU A 180 -2.91 -2.85 -11.39
CA LEU A 180 -1.47 -2.96 -11.57
C LEU A 180 -1.10 -2.76 -13.03
N VAL A 181 0.05 -2.10 -13.25
CA VAL A 181 0.61 -1.95 -14.59
C VAL A 181 1.42 -3.19 -14.95
N ARG A 182 1.09 -3.79 -16.09
CA ARG A 182 1.77 -4.96 -16.66
C ARG A 182 2.37 -4.61 -18.01
N ASP A 183 3.25 -5.45 -18.50
CA ASP A 183 3.78 -5.31 -19.86
C ASP A 183 2.69 -5.52 -20.93
N GLU A 184 3.02 -5.30 -22.17
CA GLU A 184 2.10 -5.45 -23.32
C GLU A 184 1.46 -6.85 -23.39
N LYS A 185 2.20 -7.89 -22.98
CA LYS A 185 1.73 -9.28 -22.94
C LYS A 185 0.92 -9.61 -21.68
N GLY A 186 0.73 -8.65 -20.78
CA GLY A 186 0.03 -8.82 -19.52
C GLY A 186 0.86 -9.53 -18.43
N GLN A 187 2.19 -9.62 -18.60
CA GLN A 187 3.07 -10.21 -17.61
C GLN A 187 3.47 -9.17 -16.55
N LYS A 188 3.73 -9.65 -15.32
CA LYS A 188 4.29 -8.80 -14.27
C LYS A 188 5.68 -8.32 -14.70
N MET A 189 5.89 -7.01 -14.65
CA MET A 189 7.21 -6.42 -14.93
C MET A 189 8.21 -6.81 -13.84
N SER A 190 9.42 -7.21 -14.25
CA SER A 190 10.52 -7.47 -13.34
C SER A 190 11.86 -7.20 -14.01
N LYS A 191 12.85 -6.72 -13.25
CA LYS A 191 14.22 -6.49 -13.75
C LYS A 191 14.85 -7.78 -14.30
N SER A 192 14.58 -8.92 -13.66
CA SER A 192 15.11 -10.22 -14.08
C SER A 192 14.55 -10.72 -15.42
N LYS A 193 13.37 -10.25 -15.83
CA LYS A 193 12.76 -10.57 -17.13
C LYS A 193 13.09 -9.56 -18.22
N GLY A 194 13.68 -8.42 -17.87
CA GLY A 194 14.00 -7.35 -18.82
C GLY A 194 12.78 -6.67 -19.45
N ASN A 195 11.59 -6.82 -18.86
CA ASN A 195 10.33 -6.26 -19.37
C ASN A 195 9.84 -5.04 -18.58
N VAL A 196 10.75 -4.40 -17.82
CA VAL A 196 10.43 -3.17 -17.08
C VAL A 196 10.41 -2.01 -18.06
N ILE A 197 9.33 -1.25 -18.03
CA ILE A 197 9.20 0.03 -18.76
C ILE A 197 9.44 1.13 -17.73
N ASP A 198 10.48 1.95 -17.96
CA ASP A 198 10.74 3.11 -17.11
C ASP A 198 9.74 4.22 -17.48
N PRO A 199 8.93 4.70 -16.54
CA PRO A 199 8.01 5.80 -16.80
C PRO A 199 8.73 7.10 -17.17
N LEU A 200 9.98 7.32 -16.73
CA LEU A 200 10.74 8.52 -17.07
C LEU A 200 11.12 8.54 -18.55
N ASP A 201 11.52 7.40 -19.12
CA ASP A 201 11.81 7.28 -20.56
C ASP A 201 10.56 7.60 -21.41
N LEU A 202 9.40 7.13 -20.96
CA LEU A 202 8.13 7.45 -21.64
C LEU A 202 7.75 8.93 -21.52
N ILE A 203 8.02 9.54 -20.37
CA ILE A 203 7.77 10.97 -20.14
C ILE A 203 8.68 11.82 -21.03
N GLU A 204 9.95 11.48 -21.13
CA GLU A 204 10.90 12.20 -21.99
C GLU A 204 10.51 12.10 -23.46
N LYS A 205 10.08 10.92 -23.92
CA LYS A 205 9.74 10.66 -25.32
C LYS A 205 8.37 11.17 -25.72
N TYR A 206 7.36 11.10 -24.84
CA TYR A 206 5.96 11.35 -25.18
C TYR A 206 5.27 12.43 -24.35
N SER A 207 5.82 12.91 -23.31
CA SER A 207 5.34 13.83 -22.28
C SER A 207 4.65 13.16 -21.09
N ALA A 208 4.71 13.83 -19.94
CA ALA A 208 4.04 13.39 -18.71
C ALA A 208 2.51 13.31 -18.89
N ASP A 209 1.92 14.25 -19.61
CA ASP A 209 0.47 14.26 -19.85
C ASP A 209 0.01 13.06 -20.68
N ALA A 210 0.80 12.67 -21.71
CA ALA A 210 0.50 11.50 -22.52
C ALA A 210 0.51 10.22 -21.69
N LEU A 211 1.52 10.04 -20.82
CA LEU A 211 1.59 8.87 -19.92
C LEU A 211 0.43 8.87 -18.92
N ARG A 212 0.17 10.00 -18.25
CA ARG A 212 -0.92 10.13 -17.26
C ARG A 212 -2.27 9.87 -17.90
N PHE A 213 -2.54 10.46 -19.06
CA PHE A 213 -3.78 10.24 -19.79
C PHE A 213 -3.94 8.77 -20.21
N THR A 214 -2.86 8.13 -20.68
CA THR A 214 -2.86 6.70 -21.02
C THR A 214 -3.28 5.85 -19.83
N LEU A 215 -2.60 6.04 -18.70
CA LEU A 215 -2.88 5.25 -17.48
C LEU A 215 -4.31 5.44 -16.98
N LEU A 216 -4.78 6.70 -16.93
CA LEU A 216 -6.15 7.00 -16.47
C LEU A 216 -7.22 6.44 -17.43
N SER A 217 -7.00 6.54 -18.73
CA SER A 217 -7.94 6.03 -19.74
C SER A 217 -8.05 4.50 -19.74
N MET A 218 -6.98 3.81 -19.30
CA MET A 218 -6.92 2.35 -19.25
C MET A 218 -7.26 1.77 -17.88
N ALA A 219 -7.27 2.60 -16.83
CA ALA A 219 -7.50 2.17 -15.46
C ALA A 219 -8.97 1.86 -15.19
N SER A 220 -9.45 0.73 -15.70
CA SER A 220 -10.77 0.22 -15.34
C SER A 220 -10.72 -0.47 -13.98
N PRO A 221 -11.72 -0.24 -13.10
CA PRO A 221 -11.74 -0.89 -11.80
C PRO A 221 -11.71 -2.43 -11.89
N GLY A 222 -10.73 -3.04 -11.22
CA GLY A 222 -10.61 -4.50 -11.13
C GLY A 222 -9.86 -5.19 -12.27
N THR A 223 -9.31 -4.43 -13.23
CA THR A 223 -8.50 -4.99 -14.34
C THR A 223 -7.11 -4.37 -14.37
N ASP A 224 -6.09 -5.21 -14.67
CA ASP A 224 -4.72 -4.72 -14.81
C ASP A 224 -4.54 -3.94 -16.11
N VAL A 225 -3.69 -2.92 -16.07
CA VAL A 225 -3.34 -2.09 -17.21
C VAL A 225 -2.22 -2.74 -18.02
N LYS A 226 -2.48 -3.14 -19.25
CA LYS A 226 -1.44 -3.59 -20.19
C LYS A 226 -0.84 -2.39 -20.89
N LEU A 227 0.32 -1.94 -20.40
CA LEU A 227 1.00 -0.76 -20.95
C LEU A 227 1.86 -1.14 -22.16
N SER A 228 1.70 -0.40 -23.24
CA SER A 228 2.58 -0.44 -24.39
C SER A 228 2.94 0.97 -24.84
N GLU A 229 4.10 1.11 -25.47
CA GLU A 229 4.61 2.39 -25.97
C GLU A 229 3.67 2.96 -27.06
N ASP A 230 3.13 2.12 -27.93
CA ASP A 230 2.20 2.53 -28.99
C ASP A 230 0.92 3.15 -28.43
N ARG A 231 0.43 2.68 -27.29
CA ARG A 231 -0.73 3.29 -26.63
C ARG A 231 -0.40 4.70 -26.13
N VAL A 232 0.76 4.88 -25.50
CA VAL A 232 1.21 6.21 -25.05
C VAL A 232 1.35 7.17 -26.21
N LYS A 233 1.92 6.72 -27.34
CA LYS A 233 2.01 7.47 -28.58
C LYS A 233 0.63 7.86 -29.13
N GLY A 234 -0.32 6.93 -29.11
CA GLY A 234 -1.70 7.19 -29.54
C GLY A 234 -2.37 8.30 -28.73
N TYR A 235 -2.26 8.25 -27.40
CA TYR A 235 -2.81 9.28 -26.53
C TYR A 235 -2.07 10.61 -26.62
N ARG A 236 -0.75 10.61 -26.85
CA ARG A 236 -0.03 11.85 -27.21
C ARG A 236 -0.62 12.53 -28.45
N ASN A 237 -0.92 11.75 -29.49
CA ASN A 237 -1.52 12.30 -30.71
C ASN A 237 -2.92 12.88 -30.46
N PHE A 238 -3.69 12.25 -29.55
CA PHE A 238 -4.98 12.81 -29.13
C PHE A 238 -4.81 14.15 -28.38
N LEU A 239 -3.85 14.26 -27.46
CA LEU A 239 -3.56 15.51 -26.75
C LEU A 239 -3.09 16.61 -27.72
N ASN A 240 -2.26 16.28 -28.69
CA ASN A 240 -1.88 17.21 -29.75
C ASN A 240 -3.08 17.70 -30.56
N LYS A 241 -4.08 16.85 -30.82
CA LYS A 241 -5.33 17.24 -31.45
C LYS A 241 -6.08 18.30 -30.64
N LEU A 242 -6.21 18.09 -29.32
CA LEU A 242 -6.83 19.08 -28.45
C LEU A 242 -6.08 20.41 -28.43
N TRP A 243 -4.75 20.34 -28.34
CA TRP A 243 -3.89 21.53 -28.41
C TRP A 243 -4.07 22.32 -29.73
N ASN A 244 -4.05 21.61 -30.85
CA ASN A 244 -4.23 22.23 -32.16
C ASN A 244 -5.64 22.80 -32.33
N ALA A 245 -6.68 22.13 -31.81
CA ALA A 245 -8.04 22.69 -31.82
C ALA A 245 -8.11 23.98 -31.00
N ASN A 246 -7.48 24.05 -29.84
CA ASN A 246 -7.41 25.28 -29.04
C ASN A 246 -6.66 26.38 -29.78
N ASN A 247 -5.51 26.07 -30.39
CA ASN A 247 -4.75 27.07 -31.20
C ASN A 247 -5.57 27.58 -32.38
N PHE A 248 -6.36 26.73 -33.03
CA PHE A 248 -7.27 27.13 -34.08
C PHE A 248 -8.31 28.14 -33.59
N LEU A 249 -8.91 27.89 -32.41
CA LEU A 249 -9.85 28.83 -31.81
C LEU A 249 -9.19 30.18 -31.52
N ILE A 250 -8.00 30.19 -30.92
CA ILE A 250 -7.25 31.41 -30.60
C ILE A 250 -6.92 32.20 -31.88
N THR A 251 -6.42 31.53 -32.90
CA THR A 251 -6.06 32.15 -34.17
C THR A 251 -7.28 32.79 -34.87
N ASN A 252 -8.44 32.16 -34.70
CA ASN A 252 -9.69 32.70 -35.25
C ASN A 252 -10.37 33.71 -34.31
N LYS A 253 -9.67 34.19 -33.27
CA LYS A 253 -10.17 35.18 -32.30
C LYS A 253 -11.50 34.77 -31.64
N CYS A 254 -11.68 33.50 -31.38
CA CYS A 254 -12.82 33.00 -30.63
C CYS A 254 -12.65 33.37 -29.15
N ASP A 255 -13.37 34.37 -28.66
CA ASP A 255 -13.34 34.77 -27.28
C ASP A 255 -14.23 33.86 -26.44
N PHE A 256 -13.68 33.44 -25.28
CA PHE A 256 -14.43 32.73 -24.26
C PHE A 256 -15.29 33.75 -23.49
N ASN A 257 -16.45 34.10 -24.00
CA ASN A 257 -17.44 34.83 -23.20
C ASN A 257 -17.97 33.86 -22.11
N LYS A 258 -17.61 34.11 -20.87
CA LYS A 258 -18.23 33.44 -19.70
C LYS A 258 -19.70 33.90 -19.57
N THR A 259 -20.57 33.31 -20.37
CA THR A 259 -22.01 33.47 -20.17
C THR A 259 -22.54 32.16 -19.62
N ASP A 260 -23.19 32.20 -18.43
CA ASP A 260 -23.89 31.05 -17.84
C ASP A 260 -25.14 30.63 -18.65
N LYS A 261 -25.36 31.26 -19.80
CA LYS A 261 -26.52 30.99 -20.65
C LYS A 261 -26.09 30.19 -21.87
N THR A 262 -26.68 29.05 -22.08
CA THR A 262 -26.55 28.27 -23.30
C THR A 262 -26.89 29.15 -24.51
N PRO A 263 -25.98 29.35 -25.48
CA PRO A 263 -26.26 30.16 -26.66
C PRO A 263 -27.46 29.63 -27.43
N LYS A 264 -28.38 30.52 -27.82
CA LYS A 264 -29.47 30.14 -28.74
C LYS A 264 -28.88 29.84 -30.10
N THR A 265 -29.03 28.62 -30.57
CA THR A 265 -28.54 28.21 -31.90
C THR A 265 -29.68 27.71 -32.75
N THR A 266 -29.64 28.10 -34.03
CA THR A 266 -30.60 27.69 -35.06
C THR A 266 -30.10 26.49 -35.86
N LEU A 267 -28.79 26.33 -36.00
CA LEU A 267 -28.15 25.27 -36.76
C LEU A 267 -28.26 23.92 -36.06
N ASN A 268 -28.68 22.90 -36.80
CA ASN A 268 -28.86 21.55 -36.25
C ASN A 268 -27.55 20.95 -35.75
N ILE A 269 -26.43 21.21 -36.39
CA ILE A 269 -25.11 20.73 -35.94
C ILE A 269 -24.74 21.33 -34.58
N ASN A 270 -25.07 22.58 -34.32
CA ASN A 270 -24.81 23.21 -33.03
C ASN A 270 -25.78 22.69 -31.96
N LYS A 271 -27.03 22.43 -32.29
CA LYS A 271 -27.98 21.78 -31.38
C LYS A 271 -27.52 20.38 -30.97
N TRP A 272 -27.02 19.60 -31.93
CA TRP A 272 -26.44 18.30 -31.70
C TRP A 272 -25.27 18.36 -30.74
N ILE A 273 -24.27 19.21 -30.96
CA ILE A 273 -23.11 19.26 -30.08
C ILE A 273 -23.48 19.71 -28.66
N TYR A 274 -24.49 20.58 -28.48
CA TYR A 274 -24.98 20.94 -27.15
C TYR A 274 -25.73 19.81 -26.46
N SER A 275 -26.32 18.88 -27.19
CA SER A 275 -26.97 17.69 -26.62
C SER A 275 -25.97 16.62 -26.18
N GLU A 276 -24.76 16.65 -26.72
CA GLU A 276 -23.67 15.70 -26.38
C GLU A 276 -22.78 16.18 -25.23
N LEU A 277 -22.84 17.46 -24.89
CA LEU A 277 -22.11 18.09 -23.78
C LEU A 277 -22.94 18.09 -22.47
#